data_05ca3b0f03fd8910b92f48832f61478f
#
_entry.id   05ca3b0f03fd8910b92f48832f61478f
#
_cell.length_a   1.000
_cell.length_b   1.000
_cell.length_c   1.000
_cell.angle_alpha   90.00
_cell.angle_beta   90.00
_cell.angle_gamma   90.00
#
_symmetry.space_group_name_H-M   'P 1'
#
loop_
_entity.id
_entity.type
_entity.pdbx_description
1 polymer ?
#
loop_
_entity_poly.entity_id
_entity_poly.type
_entity_poly.pdbx_seq_one_letter_code
_entity_poly.pdbx_strand_id
1 'polypeptide(L)'
;PVALFCCDDAHALFISETCKMTNIPIPEDIALLGVDNDELMCNISDPPISSIELEVEKGGYSIGRLVHRQIKKEHEGTFNIVINPIRIELRQSTEKHNIKDPYILEVVKYIETHYSSDLTIESLLANIPLSRRNFEVKFKNALNTSIYQYILNCRCNHLADLLLTTDRPLA
;
A
#
# COMPACT_ATOMS: atom_id res chain seq x y z
N PRO A 1 17.79 -4.64 -6.44
CA PRO A 1 16.66 -4.39 -5.53
C PRO A 1 16.68 -5.35 -4.36
N VAL A 2 16.39 -4.85 -3.17
CA VAL A 2 16.30 -5.61 -1.92
C VAL A 2 14.85 -5.53 -1.42
N ALA A 3 14.37 -6.58 -0.77
CA ALA A 3 13.11 -6.55 -0.04
C ALA A 3 13.41 -6.64 1.46
N LEU A 4 12.82 -5.74 2.24
CA LEU A 4 12.89 -5.76 3.70
C LEU A 4 11.51 -6.11 4.26
N PHE A 5 11.51 -7.07 5.15
CA PHE A 5 10.35 -7.48 5.91
C PHE A 5 10.55 -7.09 7.37
N CYS A 6 9.70 -6.23 7.88
CA CYS A 6 9.76 -5.72 9.25
C CYS A 6 8.84 -6.51 10.17
N CYS A 7 9.21 -6.60 11.43
CA CYS A 7 8.40 -7.31 12.42
C CYS A 7 7.10 -6.60 12.81
N ASP A 8 7.04 -5.28 12.61
CA ASP A 8 5.89 -4.43 12.81
C ASP A 8 5.97 -3.16 11.95
N ASP A 9 4.89 -2.37 11.93
CA ASP A 9 4.79 -1.15 11.13
C ASP A 9 5.59 0.02 11.72
N ALA A 10 5.87 0.02 13.02
CA ALA A 10 6.70 1.05 13.64
C ALA A 10 8.15 0.95 13.17
N HIS A 11 8.69 -0.27 13.08
CA HIS A 11 10.02 -0.50 12.51
C HIS A 11 10.05 -0.21 11.01
N ALA A 12 8.98 -0.56 10.29
CA ALA A 12 8.86 -0.24 8.87
C ALA A 12 8.89 1.29 8.64
N LEU A 13 8.14 2.06 9.43
CA LEU A 13 8.14 3.51 9.38
C LEU A 13 9.53 4.09 9.68
N PHE A 14 10.22 3.59 10.70
CA PHE A 14 11.58 4.04 11.02
C PHE A 14 12.55 3.79 9.87
N ILE A 15 12.47 2.63 9.22
CA ILE A 15 13.29 2.30 8.04
C ILE A 15 12.95 3.20 6.86
N SER A 16 11.65 3.45 6.61
CA SER A 16 11.19 4.35 5.55
C SER A 16 11.78 5.76 5.72
N GLU A 17 11.70 6.32 6.92
CA GLU A 17 12.28 7.63 7.23
C GLU A 17 13.81 7.63 7.08
N THR A 18 14.48 6.55 7.47
CA THR A 18 15.93 6.40 7.30
C THR A 18 16.31 6.37 5.82
N CYS A 19 15.57 5.64 4.99
CA CYS A 19 15.76 5.59 3.54
C CYS A 19 15.58 6.98 2.92
N LYS A 20 14.55 7.72 3.36
CA LYS A 20 14.28 9.08 2.91
C LYS A 20 15.44 10.02 3.25
N MET A 21 15.96 9.96 4.48
CA MET A 21 17.12 10.77 4.91
C MET A 21 18.40 10.44 4.14
N THR A 22 18.57 9.22 3.69
CA THR A 22 19.74 8.74 2.93
C THR A 22 19.54 8.76 1.42
N ASN A 23 18.40 9.26 0.93
CA ASN A 23 18.00 9.27 -0.49
C ASN A 23 18.00 7.88 -1.13
N ILE A 24 17.60 6.86 -0.40
CA ILE A 24 17.36 5.51 -0.92
C ILE A 24 15.90 5.40 -1.34
N PRO A 25 15.60 5.24 -2.64
CA PRO A 25 14.21 5.22 -3.09
C PRO A 25 13.48 3.93 -2.70
N ILE A 26 12.26 4.09 -2.18
CA ILE A 26 11.30 3.03 -1.92
C ILE A 26 10.15 3.21 -2.93
N PRO A 27 9.75 2.18 -3.66
CA PRO A 27 10.19 0.78 -3.64
C PRO A 27 11.31 0.43 -4.65
N GLU A 28 11.89 1.40 -5.35
CA GLU A 28 12.77 1.15 -6.50
C GLU A 28 14.03 0.36 -6.10
N ASP A 29 14.69 0.74 -5.04
CA ASP A 29 15.89 0.07 -4.53
C ASP A 29 15.56 -0.90 -3.39
N ILE A 30 14.63 -0.51 -2.50
CA ILE A 30 14.21 -1.28 -1.35
C ILE A 30 12.68 -1.37 -1.32
N ALA A 31 12.12 -2.57 -1.52
CA ALA A 31 10.72 -2.82 -1.24
C ALA A 31 10.54 -3.08 0.27
N LEU A 32 9.53 -2.47 0.89
CA LEU A 32 9.33 -2.50 2.33
C LEU A 32 7.95 -3.06 2.69
N LEU A 33 7.92 -4.09 3.55
CA LEU A 33 6.71 -4.73 4.04
C LEU A 33 6.70 -4.72 5.57
N GLY A 34 5.62 -4.19 6.17
CA GLY A 34 5.37 -4.21 7.60
C GLY A 34 4.42 -5.32 8.05
N VAL A 35 4.05 -5.29 9.33
CA VAL A 35 3.06 -6.17 9.98
C VAL A 35 2.24 -5.33 10.94
N ASP A 36 1.00 -5.71 11.17
CA ASP A 36 -0.07 -5.20 12.02
C ASP A 36 -1.12 -4.38 11.26
N ASN A 37 -0.78 -3.80 10.11
CA ASN A 37 -1.62 -2.88 9.32
C ASN A 37 -2.14 -1.70 10.16
N ASP A 38 -1.24 -1.08 10.95
CA ASP A 38 -1.56 0.18 11.62
C ASP A 38 -1.75 1.28 10.56
N GLU A 39 -3.01 1.65 10.34
CA GLU A 39 -3.38 2.60 9.28
C GLU A 39 -2.69 3.96 9.45
N LEU A 40 -2.49 4.41 10.69
CA LEU A 40 -1.83 5.67 10.95
C LEU A 40 -0.36 5.61 10.55
N MET A 41 0.36 4.59 11.01
CA MET A 41 1.79 4.43 10.73
C MET A 41 2.04 4.17 9.24
N CYS A 42 1.22 3.30 8.63
CA CYS A 42 1.35 2.97 7.22
C CYS A 42 1.10 4.15 6.29
N ASN A 43 0.10 5.00 6.60
CA ASN A 43 -0.30 6.11 5.73
C ASN A 43 0.48 7.42 5.99
N ILE A 44 1.11 7.60 7.17
CA ILE A 44 1.96 8.77 7.43
C ILE A 44 3.32 8.67 6.73
N SER A 45 3.73 7.45 6.40
CA SER A 45 4.97 7.20 5.65
C SER A 45 4.85 7.69 4.20
N ASP A 46 5.95 8.14 3.65
CA ASP A 46 6.08 8.54 2.25
C ASP A 46 7.28 7.80 1.61
N PRO A 47 7.01 6.77 0.76
CA PRO A 47 5.70 6.27 0.32
C PRO A 47 4.94 5.48 1.41
N PRO A 48 3.59 5.36 1.29
CA PRO A 48 2.78 4.55 2.19
C PRO A 48 3.23 3.08 2.24
N ILE A 49 3.22 2.50 3.46
CA ILE A 49 3.80 1.17 3.73
C ILE A 49 2.76 0.08 3.52
N SER A 50 3.09 -0.91 2.69
CA SER A 50 2.36 -2.19 2.61
C SER A 50 2.57 -2.97 3.89
N SER A 51 1.51 -3.60 4.40
CA SER A 51 1.56 -4.31 5.66
C SER A 51 0.71 -5.57 5.68
N ILE A 52 1.09 -6.53 6.53
CA ILE A 52 0.32 -7.74 6.78
C ILE A 52 -0.67 -7.46 7.90
N GLU A 53 -1.95 -7.63 7.61
CA GLU A 53 -3.02 -7.56 8.60
C GLU A 53 -3.15 -8.89 9.36
N LEU A 54 -3.23 -8.82 10.67
CA LEU A 54 -3.36 -9.97 11.57
C LEU A 54 -4.77 -10.07 12.17
N GLU A 55 -5.19 -11.30 12.50
CA GLU A 55 -6.47 -11.62 13.18
C GLU A 55 -6.44 -11.23 14.68
N VAL A 56 -6.11 -9.96 14.99
CA VAL A 56 -5.86 -9.52 16.38
C VAL A 56 -7.11 -9.60 17.25
N GLU A 57 -8.30 -9.29 16.72
CA GLU A 57 -9.56 -9.36 17.46
C GLU A 57 -9.87 -10.78 17.94
N LYS A 58 -9.78 -11.76 17.05
CA LYS A 58 -10.00 -13.17 17.38
C LYS A 58 -8.89 -13.71 18.29
N GLY A 59 -7.65 -13.26 18.08
CA GLY A 59 -6.53 -13.55 18.96
C GLY A 59 -6.79 -13.04 20.36
N GLY A 60 -7.17 -11.76 20.51
CA GLY A 60 -7.50 -11.13 21.79
C GLY A 60 -8.64 -11.82 22.52
N TYR A 61 -9.71 -12.18 21.80
CA TYR A 61 -10.82 -12.96 22.37
C TYR A 61 -10.36 -14.34 22.88
N SER A 62 -9.52 -15.03 22.13
CA SER A 62 -8.99 -16.34 22.50
C SER A 62 -8.09 -16.26 23.75
N ILE A 63 -7.25 -15.22 23.83
CA ILE A 63 -6.43 -14.92 24.99
C ILE A 63 -7.30 -14.62 26.21
N GLY A 64 -8.32 -13.75 26.07
CA GLY A 64 -9.25 -13.44 27.16
C GLY A 64 -9.95 -14.69 27.71
N ARG A 65 -10.41 -15.58 26.83
CA ARG A 65 -11.00 -16.87 27.24
C ARG A 65 -10.00 -17.75 28.00
N LEU A 66 -8.76 -17.80 27.54
CA LEU A 66 -7.72 -18.59 28.18
C LEU A 66 -7.44 -18.08 29.59
N VAL A 67 -7.22 -16.77 29.75
CA VAL A 67 -7.00 -16.11 31.04
C VAL A 67 -8.16 -16.38 31.99
N HIS A 68 -9.41 -16.26 31.51
CA HIS A 68 -10.60 -16.54 32.33
C HIS A 68 -10.61 -17.99 32.85
N ARG A 69 -10.29 -18.97 32.00
CA ARG A 69 -10.21 -20.39 32.41
C ARG A 69 -9.08 -20.64 33.42
N GLN A 70 -7.94 -19.98 33.24
CA GLN A 70 -6.81 -20.09 34.19
C GLN A 70 -7.18 -19.51 35.56
N ILE A 71 -7.86 -18.36 35.62
CA ILE A 71 -8.34 -17.78 36.87
C ILE A 71 -9.30 -18.74 37.60
N LYS A 72 -10.18 -19.40 36.83
CA LYS A 72 -11.10 -20.41 37.40
C LYS A 72 -10.46 -21.75 37.74
N LYS A 73 -9.17 -21.93 37.46
CA LYS A 73 -8.44 -23.22 37.63
C LYS A 73 -9.09 -24.37 36.83
N GLU A 74 -9.78 -24.07 35.75
CA GLU A 74 -10.42 -25.05 34.88
C GLU A 74 -9.44 -25.69 33.90
N HIS A 75 -8.19 -25.19 33.88
CA HIS A 75 -7.19 -25.62 32.92
C HIS A 75 -5.79 -25.40 33.48
N GLU A 76 -4.98 -26.48 33.49
CA GLU A 76 -3.56 -26.46 33.84
C GLU A 76 -2.75 -26.83 32.58
N GLY A 77 -1.74 -26.02 32.23
CA GLY A 77 -0.84 -26.32 31.13
C GLY A 77 -0.36 -25.09 30.37
N THR A 78 0.53 -25.28 29.42
CA THR A 78 1.01 -24.27 28.48
C THR A 78 0.13 -24.27 27.25
N PHE A 79 -0.26 -23.05 26.78
CA PHE A 79 -1.10 -22.87 25.61
C PHE A 79 -0.39 -21.97 24.62
N ASN A 80 -0.45 -22.35 23.36
CA ASN A 80 -0.06 -21.51 22.26
C ASN A 80 -1.32 -21.00 21.55
N ILE A 81 -1.48 -19.67 21.51
CA ILE A 81 -2.47 -19.01 20.67
C ILE A 81 -1.72 -18.44 19.50
N VAL A 82 -2.03 -18.92 18.32
CA VAL A 82 -1.47 -18.42 17.06
C VAL A 82 -2.43 -17.41 16.48
N ILE A 83 -1.93 -16.20 16.23
CA ILE A 83 -2.63 -15.15 15.49
C ILE A 83 -2.22 -15.28 14.05
N ASN A 84 -3.17 -15.53 13.17
CA ASN A 84 -2.91 -15.77 11.75
C ASN A 84 -2.98 -14.46 10.95
N PRO A 85 -2.24 -14.37 9.83
CA PRO A 85 -2.43 -13.30 8.88
C PRO A 85 -3.80 -13.44 8.18
N ILE A 86 -4.47 -12.31 7.94
CA ILE A 86 -5.72 -12.25 7.19
C ILE A 86 -5.42 -11.97 5.72
N ARG A 87 -4.65 -10.91 5.47
CA ARG A 87 -4.30 -10.43 4.12
C ARG A 87 -3.05 -9.57 4.16
N ILE A 88 -2.56 -9.24 2.98
CA ILE A 88 -1.56 -8.19 2.79
C ILE A 88 -2.29 -6.97 2.23
N GLU A 89 -2.22 -5.86 2.96
CA GLU A 89 -2.66 -4.57 2.46
C GLU A 89 -1.54 -3.96 1.63
N LEU A 90 -1.73 -3.97 0.32
CA LEU A 90 -0.73 -3.47 -0.63
C LEU A 90 -0.80 -1.96 -0.72
N ARG A 91 0.36 -1.31 -0.56
CA ARG A 91 0.57 0.14 -0.74
C ARG A 91 1.84 0.37 -1.56
N GLN A 92 2.24 1.63 -1.73
CA GLN A 92 3.33 2.01 -2.64
C GLN A 92 4.71 1.46 -2.25
N SER A 93 4.96 1.10 -0.99
CA SER A 93 6.27 0.62 -0.54
C SER A 93 6.71 -0.74 -1.12
N THR A 94 5.77 -1.49 -1.72
CA THR A 94 6.05 -2.76 -2.43
C THR A 94 5.64 -2.73 -3.90
N GLU A 95 4.89 -1.72 -4.33
CA GLU A 95 4.46 -1.57 -5.71
C GLU A 95 5.58 -1.01 -6.59
N LYS A 96 6.45 -1.89 -7.02
CA LYS A 96 7.49 -1.52 -7.98
C LYS A 96 6.89 -1.40 -9.37
N HIS A 97 6.71 -0.17 -9.82
CA HIS A 97 6.49 0.06 -11.25
C HIS A 97 7.77 -0.30 -12.01
N ASN A 98 7.79 -1.43 -12.69
CA ASN A 98 8.91 -1.82 -13.57
C ASN A 98 8.92 -0.95 -14.85
N ILE A 99 8.73 0.36 -14.67
CA ILE A 99 8.65 1.36 -15.74
C ILE A 99 10.03 1.95 -15.93
N LYS A 100 10.69 1.53 -17.01
CA LYS A 100 12.05 2.01 -17.37
C LYS A 100 12.06 3.42 -17.96
N ASP A 101 10.93 3.88 -18.49
CA ASP A 101 10.82 5.20 -19.11
C ASP A 101 10.48 6.24 -18.03
N PRO A 102 11.38 7.21 -17.76
CA PRO A 102 11.20 8.18 -16.68
C PRO A 102 9.97 9.05 -16.86
N TYR A 103 9.60 9.38 -18.10
CA TYR A 103 8.40 10.17 -18.38
C TYR A 103 7.12 9.40 -18.07
N ILE A 104 7.09 8.10 -18.36
CA ILE A 104 5.95 7.26 -18.03
C ILE A 104 5.84 7.09 -16.51
N LEU A 105 6.96 6.89 -15.81
CA LEU A 105 6.99 6.79 -14.35
C LEU A 105 6.48 8.08 -13.69
N GLU A 106 6.91 9.25 -14.17
CA GLU A 106 6.45 10.56 -13.68
C GLU A 106 4.93 10.70 -13.83
N VAL A 107 4.39 10.35 -15.01
CA VAL A 107 2.94 10.42 -15.25
C VAL A 107 2.17 9.45 -14.37
N VAL A 108 2.66 8.24 -14.17
CA VAL A 108 2.01 7.26 -13.29
C VAL A 108 1.92 7.81 -11.87
N LYS A 109 3.03 8.28 -11.30
CA LYS A 109 3.05 8.93 -9.98
C LYS A 109 2.10 10.14 -9.91
N TYR A 110 2.05 10.95 -10.96
CA TYR A 110 1.14 12.09 -11.02
C TYR A 110 -0.33 11.65 -11.03
N ILE A 111 -0.70 10.62 -11.80
CA ILE A 111 -2.06 10.08 -11.83
C ILE A 111 -2.44 9.54 -10.45
N GLU A 112 -1.57 8.77 -9.79
CA GLU A 112 -1.81 8.17 -8.49
C GLU A 112 -2.00 9.19 -7.37
N THR A 113 -1.41 10.35 -7.49
CA THR A 113 -1.58 11.44 -6.51
C THR A 113 -2.74 12.39 -6.84
N HIS A 114 -3.20 12.42 -8.11
CA HIS A 114 -4.19 13.40 -8.59
C HIS A 114 -5.42 12.76 -9.26
N TYR A 115 -5.66 11.46 -9.08
CA TYR A 115 -6.77 10.72 -9.73
C TYR A 115 -8.16 11.33 -9.47
N SER A 116 -8.35 12.06 -8.37
CA SER A 116 -9.60 12.74 -8.03
C SER A 116 -9.87 14.02 -8.83
N SER A 117 -8.86 14.58 -9.49
CA SER A 117 -8.98 15.79 -10.34
C SER A 117 -9.40 15.45 -11.76
N ASP A 118 -9.77 16.47 -12.54
CA ASP A 118 -10.03 16.33 -13.98
C ASP A 118 -8.72 16.16 -14.75
N LEU A 119 -8.27 14.90 -14.82
CA LEU A 119 -7.08 14.52 -15.59
C LEU A 119 -7.44 14.36 -17.06
N THR A 120 -6.80 15.16 -17.90
CA THR A 120 -6.85 15.04 -19.37
C THR A 120 -5.49 14.59 -19.91
N ILE A 121 -5.46 13.92 -21.06
CA ILE A 121 -4.20 13.51 -21.70
C ILE A 121 -3.35 14.74 -22.01
N GLU A 122 -3.96 15.85 -22.36
CA GLU A 122 -3.32 17.12 -22.64
C GLU A 122 -2.63 17.68 -21.39
N SER A 123 -3.27 17.61 -20.22
CA SER A 123 -2.66 18.05 -18.96
C SER A 123 -1.50 17.17 -18.54
N LEU A 124 -1.59 15.87 -18.78
CA LEU A 124 -0.49 14.92 -18.49
C LEU A 124 0.72 15.13 -19.42
N LEU A 125 0.50 15.60 -20.64
CA LEU A 125 1.57 15.85 -21.62
C LEU A 125 2.18 17.24 -21.53
N ALA A 126 1.62 18.15 -20.74
CA ALA A 126 2.02 19.57 -20.74
C ALA A 126 3.52 19.79 -20.50
N ASN A 127 4.16 18.92 -19.72
CA ASN A 127 5.57 19.01 -19.36
C ASN A 127 6.44 17.87 -19.94
N ILE A 128 5.88 17.05 -20.84
CA ILE A 128 6.54 15.87 -21.38
C ILE A 128 6.89 16.07 -22.85
N PRO A 129 8.15 15.93 -23.27
CA PRO A 129 8.58 16.12 -24.65
C PRO A 129 8.22 14.91 -25.54
N LEU A 130 6.96 14.45 -25.49
CA LEU A 130 6.47 13.32 -26.27
C LEU A 130 5.19 13.73 -27.03
N SER A 131 5.05 13.24 -28.27
CA SER A 131 3.77 13.33 -28.95
C SER A 131 2.74 12.41 -28.29
N ARG A 132 1.46 12.79 -28.34
CA ARG A 132 0.34 12.01 -27.77
C ARG A 132 0.39 10.54 -28.18
N ARG A 133 0.58 10.26 -29.47
CA ARG A 133 0.63 8.89 -29.99
C ARG A 133 1.82 8.09 -29.40
N ASN A 134 2.98 8.70 -29.31
CA ASN A 134 4.18 8.03 -28.77
C ASN A 134 4.00 7.77 -27.27
N PHE A 135 3.42 8.71 -26.54
CA PHE A 135 3.11 8.57 -25.13
C PHE A 135 2.12 7.43 -24.87
N GLU A 136 0.99 7.38 -25.60
CA GLU A 136 0.00 6.30 -25.44
C GLU A 136 0.60 4.91 -25.72
N VAL A 137 1.45 4.79 -26.76
CA VAL A 137 2.15 3.54 -27.06
C VAL A 137 3.11 3.13 -25.98
N LYS A 138 3.95 4.06 -25.50
CA LYS A 138 4.90 3.80 -24.42
C LYS A 138 4.20 3.44 -23.11
N PHE A 139 3.14 4.16 -22.76
CA PHE A 139 2.33 3.88 -21.56
C PHE A 139 1.72 2.49 -21.62
N LYS A 140 1.10 2.14 -22.75
CA LYS A 140 0.51 0.81 -22.95
C LYS A 140 1.56 -0.30 -22.89
N ASN A 141 2.75 -0.08 -23.45
CA ASN A 141 3.84 -1.07 -23.40
C ASN A 141 4.41 -1.24 -21.99
N ALA A 142 4.44 -0.16 -21.18
CA ALA A 142 4.96 -0.21 -19.82
C ALA A 142 4.00 -0.85 -18.82
N LEU A 143 2.70 -0.58 -18.95
CA LEU A 143 1.68 -0.96 -17.96
C LEU A 143 0.64 -1.96 -18.48
N ASN A 144 0.73 -2.34 -19.76
CA ASN A 144 -0.21 -3.24 -20.43
C ASN A 144 -1.68 -2.78 -20.39
N THR A 145 -1.91 -1.48 -20.18
CA THR A 145 -3.23 -0.85 -20.09
C THR A 145 -3.22 0.53 -20.75
N SER A 146 -4.40 1.08 -21.07
CA SER A 146 -4.51 2.46 -21.56
C SER A 146 -4.47 3.45 -20.40
N ILE A 147 -4.07 4.69 -20.70
CA ILE A 147 -4.04 5.79 -19.71
C ILE A 147 -5.42 6.00 -19.09
N TYR A 148 -6.47 6.01 -19.90
CA TYR A 148 -7.85 6.17 -19.42
C TYR A 148 -8.24 5.03 -18.48
N GLN A 149 -7.95 3.78 -18.85
CA GLN A 149 -8.26 2.63 -18.00
C GLN A 149 -7.45 2.65 -16.70
N TYR A 150 -6.20 3.11 -16.74
CA TYR A 150 -5.38 3.25 -15.56
C TYR A 150 -5.97 4.28 -14.57
N ILE A 151 -6.34 5.47 -15.06
CA ILE A 151 -7.01 6.50 -14.24
C ILE A 151 -8.31 5.96 -13.65
N LEU A 152 -9.11 5.24 -14.45
CA LEU A 152 -10.36 4.65 -13.99
C LEU A 152 -10.12 3.62 -12.88
N ASN A 153 -9.11 2.76 -13.03
CA ASN A 153 -8.74 1.78 -12.02
C ASN A 153 -8.32 2.45 -10.70
N CYS A 154 -7.50 3.52 -10.75
CA CYS A 154 -7.14 4.28 -9.55
C CYS A 154 -8.37 4.85 -8.83
N ARG A 155 -9.32 5.40 -9.59
CA ARG A 155 -10.59 5.92 -9.04
C ARG A 155 -11.46 4.82 -8.44
N CYS A 156 -11.58 3.67 -9.12
CA CYS A 156 -12.36 2.53 -8.64
C CYS A 156 -11.77 1.93 -7.37
N ASN A 157 -10.45 1.78 -7.30
CA ASN A 157 -9.78 1.27 -6.11
C ASN A 157 -10.02 2.21 -4.91
N HIS A 158 -9.82 3.51 -5.10
CA HIS A 158 -10.10 4.48 -4.05
C HIS A 158 -11.58 4.50 -3.61
N LEU A 159 -12.52 4.36 -4.56
CA LEU A 159 -13.94 4.24 -4.23
C LEU A 159 -14.21 2.97 -3.40
N ALA A 160 -13.60 1.85 -3.76
CA ALA A 160 -13.72 0.60 -3.00
C ALA A 160 -13.18 0.77 -1.57
N ASP A 161 -12.03 1.43 -1.40
CA ASP A 161 -11.45 1.74 -0.09
C ASP A 161 -12.38 2.63 0.75
N LEU A 162 -12.94 3.69 0.14
CA LEU A 162 -13.91 4.56 0.82
C LEU A 162 -15.17 3.81 1.27
N LEU A 163 -15.68 2.89 0.45
CA LEU A 163 -16.84 2.07 0.79
C LEU A 163 -16.58 1.08 1.92
N LEU A 164 -15.34 0.60 2.04
CA LEU A 164 -14.94 -0.33 3.09
C LEU A 164 -14.58 0.38 4.40
N THR A 165 -14.10 1.61 4.33
CA THR A 165 -13.54 2.34 5.49
C THR A 165 -14.45 3.45 6.01
N THR A 166 -15.51 3.85 5.28
CA THR A 166 -16.38 4.97 5.68
C THR A 166 -17.86 4.67 5.44
N ASP A 167 -18.73 5.23 6.29
CA ASP A 167 -20.20 5.22 6.12
C ASP A 167 -20.71 6.43 5.31
N ARG A 168 -19.88 7.02 4.45
CA ARG A 168 -20.29 8.17 3.64
C ARG A 168 -21.33 7.76 2.60
N PRO A 169 -22.47 8.49 2.48
CA PRO A 169 -23.43 8.22 1.44
C PRO A 169 -22.81 8.48 0.06
N LEU A 170 -23.15 7.60 -0.89
CA LEU A 170 -22.86 7.82 -2.30
C LEU A 170 -23.71 9.00 -2.78
N ALA A 171 -23.08 10.10 -3.16
CA ALA A 171 -23.75 11.28 -3.73
C ALA A 171 -23.85 11.16 -5.25
#